data_ee9f3acadfabd1a702b81368f8a9c0fe
#
_entry.id   ee9f3acadfabd1a702b81368f8a9c0fe
#
_cell.length_a   1.000
_cell.length_b   1.000
_cell.length_c   1.000
_cell.angle_alpha   90.00
_cell.angle_beta   90.00
_cell.angle_gamma   90.00
#
_symmetry.space_group_name_H-M   'P 1'
#
loop_
_entity.id
_entity.type
_entity.pdbx_description
1 polymer ?
#
loop_
_entity_poly.entity_id
_entity_poly.type
_entity_poly.pdbx_seq_one_letter_code
_entity_poly.pdbx_strand_id
1 'polypeptide(L)'
;KGGVVNVTFEPRCRNNWHIHHKAVQVLICVAGRGWYQEWGKTPVELCPGVVIAIPAETKHWHGAARDSWMQHLTYNTHVEDSSSNEWLEPVADDIYDKFK
;
A
#
# COMPACT_ATOMS: atom_id res chain seq x y z
N LYS A 1 2.90 -19.22 1.11
CA LYS A 1 1.82 -19.51 1.09
C LYS A 1 0.89 -18.41 1.15
N GLY A 2 -0.01 -18.46 1.30
CA GLY A 2 -0.87 -17.38 1.30
C GLY A 2 -1.72 -17.34 0.13
N GLY A 3 -2.74 -16.70 0.19
CA GLY A 3 -3.64 -16.49 -0.89
C GLY A 3 -3.78 -15.02 -1.17
N VAL A 4 -4.78 -14.70 -1.95
CA VAL A 4 -5.13 -13.33 -2.25
C VAL A 4 -6.03 -12.80 -1.15
N VAL A 5 -5.71 -11.61 -0.66
CA VAL A 5 -6.47 -10.94 0.38
C VAL A 5 -7.16 -9.72 -0.22
N ASN A 6 -8.39 -9.48 0.15
CA ASN A 6 -9.16 -8.31 -0.26
C ASN A 6 -9.21 -7.33 0.90
N VAL A 7 -8.72 -6.11 0.69
CA VAL A 7 -8.62 -5.10 1.74
C VAL A 7 -9.40 -3.86 1.31
N THR A 8 -10.20 -3.33 2.24
CA THR A 8 -10.99 -2.13 2.00
C THR A 8 -10.58 -1.05 3.00
N PHE A 9 -10.33 0.15 2.49
CA PHE A 9 -10.03 1.33 3.29
C PHE A 9 -11.18 2.32 3.17
N GLU A 10 -11.63 2.84 4.30
CA GLU A 10 -12.56 3.97 4.31
C GLU A 10 -11.80 5.25 3.91
N PRO A 11 -12.53 6.31 3.50
CA PRO A 11 -11.86 7.57 3.17
C PRO A 11 -10.91 8.01 4.28
N ARG A 12 -9.75 8.49 3.91
CA ARG A 12 -8.64 8.92 4.76
C ARG A 12 -7.91 7.78 5.49
N CYS A 13 -8.42 6.57 5.48
CA CYS A 13 -7.73 5.47 6.14
C CYS A 13 -6.53 5.03 5.32
N ARG A 14 -5.42 4.80 6.03
CA ARG A 14 -4.17 4.37 5.43
C ARG A 14 -3.36 3.62 6.46
N ASN A 15 -2.46 2.77 5.98
CA ASN A 15 -1.58 2.10 6.93
C ASN A 15 -0.37 2.99 7.25
N ASN A 16 0.38 2.57 8.24
CA ASN A 16 1.63 3.22 8.59
C ASN A 16 2.67 2.95 7.52
N TRP A 17 3.72 3.75 7.50
CA TRP A 17 4.92 3.38 6.77
C TRP A 17 5.37 2.00 7.23
N HIS A 18 5.77 1.17 6.29
CA HIS A 18 6.22 -0.17 6.65
C HIS A 18 7.10 -0.75 5.54
N ILE A 19 7.75 -1.85 5.88
CA ILE A 19 8.67 -2.54 4.97
C ILE A 19 8.33 -4.02 5.01
N HIS A 20 8.26 -4.65 3.84
CA HIS A 20 8.21 -6.10 3.73
C HIS A 20 9.61 -6.61 3.45
N HIS A 21 10.14 -7.38 4.37
CA HIS A 21 11.49 -7.95 4.24
C HIS A 21 11.39 -9.30 3.56
N LYS A 22 12.16 -9.49 2.49
CA LYS A 22 12.31 -10.78 1.80
C LYS A 22 11.00 -11.27 1.18
N ALA A 23 10.18 -10.35 0.73
CA ALA A 23 8.94 -10.66 0.01
C ALA A 23 8.55 -9.46 -0.85
N VAL A 24 7.98 -9.74 -1.99
CA VAL A 24 7.42 -8.73 -2.89
C VAL A 24 5.91 -8.73 -2.71
N GLN A 25 5.31 -7.57 -2.48
CA GLN A 25 3.87 -7.45 -2.39
C GLN A 25 3.32 -6.96 -3.71
N VAL A 26 2.29 -7.64 -4.22
CA VAL A 26 1.56 -7.16 -5.39
C VAL A 26 0.23 -6.60 -4.91
N LEU A 27 -0.12 -5.41 -5.38
CA LEU A 27 -1.33 -4.71 -5.01
C LEU A 27 -2.10 -4.38 -6.29
N ILE A 28 -3.37 -4.75 -6.31
CA ILE A 28 -4.24 -4.52 -7.47
C ILE A 28 -5.45 -3.74 -7.00
N CYS A 29 -5.56 -2.47 -7.41
CA CYS A 29 -6.73 -1.68 -7.06
C CYS A 29 -7.93 -2.16 -7.88
N VAL A 30 -9.04 -2.43 -7.21
CA VAL A 30 -10.25 -2.95 -7.86
C VAL A 30 -11.44 -2.01 -7.72
N ALA A 31 -11.43 -1.08 -6.76
CA ALA A 31 -12.55 -0.15 -6.57
C ALA A 31 -12.08 1.11 -5.87
N GLY A 32 -12.75 2.21 -6.17
CA GLY A 32 -12.49 3.49 -5.51
C GLY A 32 -11.22 4.15 -5.95
N ARG A 33 -10.64 4.93 -5.03
CA ARG A 33 -9.48 5.74 -5.34
C ARG A 33 -8.59 5.84 -4.10
N GLY A 34 -7.29 5.78 -4.30
CA GLY A 34 -6.36 5.85 -3.20
C GLY A 34 -4.96 6.22 -3.64
N TRP A 35 -4.01 6.00 -2.73
CA TRP A 35 -2.62 6.41 -2.93
C TRP A 35 -1.67 5.31 -2.51
N TYR A 36 -0.53 5.25 -3.18
CA TYR A 36 0.63 4.45 -2.83
C TYR A 36 1.85 5.37 -2.91
N GLN A 37 2.71 5.32 -1.89
CA GLN A 37 3.91 6.14 -1.90
C GLN A 37 5.08 5.37 -1.31
N GLU A 38 6.21 5.41 -2.01
CA GLU A 38 7.49 4.96 -1.49
C GLU A 38 8.19 6.14 -0.84
N TRP A 39 8.91 5.86 0.23
CA TRP A 39 9.64 6.89 0.97
C TRP A 39 10.54 7.70 0.04
N GLY A 40 10.40 9.02 0.10
CA GLY A 40 11.20 9.93 -0.71
C GLY A 40 10.76 10.07 -2.15
N LYS A 41 9.61 9.50 -2.53
CA LYS A 41 9.15 9.55 -3.91
C LYS A 41 7.77 10.17 -4.01
N THR A 42 7.39 10.50 -5.23
CA THR A 42 6.07 11.05 -5.54
C THR A 42 5.01 9.96 -5.36
N PRO A 43 3.86 10.28 -4.76
CA PRO A 43 2.80 9.29 -4.62
C PRO A 43 2.21 8.90 -5.98
N VAL A 44 1.72 7.67 -6.04
CA VAL A 44 1.06 7.12 -7.22
C VAL A 44 -0.42 6.98 -6.90
N GLU A 45 -1.26 7.48 -7.77
CA GLU A 45 -2.70 7.36 -7.59
C GLU A 45 -3.16 5.94 -7.91
N LEU A 46 -3.97 5.39 -7.02
CA LEU A 46 -4.57 4.06 -7.21
C LEU A 46 -6.01 4.24 -7.68
N CYS A 47 -6.34 3.59 -8.78
CA CYS A 47 -7.71 3.50 -9.28
C CYS A 47 -7.88 2.12 -9.90
N PRO A 48 -9.12 1.70 -10.18
CA PRO A 48 -9.34 0.34 -10.68
C PRO A 48 -8.49 0.01 -11.89
N GLY A 49 -7.78 -1.11 -11.82
CA GLY A 49 -6.89 -1.57 -12.87
C GLY A 49 -5.42 -1.26 -12.64
N VAL A 50 -5.10 -0.41 -11.68
CA VAL A 50 -3.69 -0.10 -11.36
C VAL A 50 -3.09 -1.26 -10.58
N VAL A 51 -1.94 -1.74 -11.01
CA VAL A 51 -1.19 -2.82 -10.38
C VAL A 51 0.16 -2.29 -9.95
N ILE A 52 0.52 -2.49 -8.70
CA ILE A 52 1.81 -2.10 -8.15
C ILE A 52 2.51 -3.35 -7.65
N ALA A 53 3.73 -3.59 -8.11
CA ALA A 53 4.60 -4.60 -7.52
C ALA A 53 5.57 -3.88 -6.60
N ILE A 54 5.39 -4.06 -5.30
CA ILE A 54 6.18 -3.35 -4.29
C ILE A 54 7.40 -4.19 -3.99
N PRO A 55 8.61 -3.71 -4.35
CA PRO A 55 9.81 -4.51 -4.13
C PRO A 55 10.05 -4.77 -2.65
N ALA A 56 10.71 -5.87 -2.36
CA ALA A 56 11.16 -6.14 -1.00
C ALA A 56 12.04 -5.00 -0.50
N GLU A 57 12.08 -4.80 0.81
CA GLU A 57 12.93 -3.82 1.48
C GLU A 57 12.59 -2.36 1.13
N THR A 58 11.37 -2.11 0.68
CA THR A 58 10.93 -0.76 0.29
C THR A 58 10.02 -0.19 1.37
N LYS A 59 10.39 0.96 1.93
CA LYS A 59 9.55 1.67 2.89
C LYS A 59 8.43 2.36 2.13
N HIS A 60 7.18 2.02 2.47
CA HIS A 60 6.02 2.52 1.71
C HIS A 60 4.76 2.52 2.58
N TRP A 61 3.72 3.12 2.05
CA TRP A 61 2.37 3.03 2.60
C TRP A 61 1.37 3.05 1.46
N HIS A 62 0.15 2.63 1.74
CA HIS A 62 -0.98 2.81 0.84
C HIS A 62 -2.26 2.97 1.64
N GLY A 63 -3.29 3.50 0.98
CA GLY A 63 -4.56 3.72 1.63
C GLY A 63 -5.53 4.43 0.70
N ALA A 64 -6.68 4.80 1.25
CA ALA A 64 -7.74 5.47 0.51
C ALA A 64 -7.43 6.96 0.32
N ALA A 65 -8.02 7.53 -0.72
CA ALA A 65 -8.04 8.98 -0.87
C ALA A 65 -8.91 9.60 0.21
N ARG A 66 -8.78 10.90 0.42
CA ARG A 66 -9.52 11.57 1.49
C ARG A 66 -11.02 11.64 1.24
N ASP A 67 -11.44 11.48 -0.01
CA ASP A 67 -12.83 11.62 -0.40
C ASP A 67 -13.38 10.36 -1.08
N SER A 68 -12.72 9.22 -0.92
CA SER A 68 -13.15 7.99 -1.57
C SER A 68 -12.72 6.78 -0.77
N TRP A 69 -13.55 5.76 -0.76
CA TRP A 69 -13.13 4.41 -0.35
C TRP A 69 -12.13 3.91 -1.37
N MET A 70 -11.33 2.93 -0.96
CA MET A 70 -10.42 2.24 -1.88
C MET A 70 -10.38 0.78 -1.50
N GLN A 71 -10.45 -0.09 -2.49
CA GLN A 71 -10.41 -1.53 -2.29
C GLN A 71 -9.36 -2.12 -3.20
N HIS A 72 -8.56 -3.02 -2.66
CA HIS A 72 -7.54 -3.68 -3.45
C HIS A 72 -7.39 -5.14 -3.07
N LEU A 73 -6.93 -5.91 -4.03
CA LEU A 73 -6.45 -7.26 -3.79
C LEU A 73 -4.95 -7.19 -3.54
N THR A 74 -4.43 -8.11 -2.76
CA THR A 74 -3.00 -8.17 -2.52
C THR A 74 -2.56 -9.61 -2.29
N TYR A 75 -1.33 -9.90 -2.71
CA TYR A 75 -0.68 -11.17 -2.43
C TYR A 75 0.82 -10.95 -2.41
N ASN A 76 1.53 -11.87 -1.77
CA ASN A 76 2.98 -11.81 -1.72
C ASN A 76 3.56 -12.84 -2.68
N THR A 77 4.69 -12.47 -3.28
CA THR A 77 5.43 -13.37 -4.15
C THR A 77 6.91 -13.26 -3.81
N HIS A 78 7.72 -14.18 -4.31
CA HIS A 78 9.15 -14.23 -4.01
C HIS A 78 9.40 -14.21 -2.50
N VAL A 79 8.58 -14.97 -1.75
CA VAL A 79 8.64 -14.98 -0.29
C VAL A 79 9.74 -15.96 0.14
N GLU A 80 10.65 -15.47 0.98
CA GLU A 80 11.71 -16.32 1.57
C GLU A 80 11.31 -16.73 2.97
N ASP A 81 11.95 -17.78 3.47
CA ASP A 81 11.59 -18.37 4.76
C ASP A 81 11.65 -17.38 5.91
N SER A 82 12.56 -16.43 5.85
CA SER A 82 12.72 -15.45 6.92
C SER A 82 12.02 -14.13 6.61
N SER A 83 11.02 -14.14 5.74
CA SER A 83 10.28 -12.92 5.43
C SER A 83 9.55 -12.40 6.66
N SER A 84 9.40 -11.08 6.73
CA SER A 84 8.74 -10.43 7.85
C SER A 84 8.24 -9.05 7.44
N ASN A 85 7.35 -8.49 8.25
CA ASN A 85 6.88 -7.12 8.05
C ASN A 85 7.42 -6.26 9.19
N GLU A 86 7.89 -5.08 8.85
CA GLU A 86 8.35 -4.11 9.84
C GLU A 86 7.44 -2.89 9.78
N TRP A 87 6.74 -2.61 10.88
CA TRP A 87 5.83 -1.47 10.98
C TRP A 87 6.58 -0.27 11.55
N LEU A 88 6.39 0.88 10.92
CA LEU A 88 7.11 2.09 11.23
C LEU A 88 6.12 3.19 11.64
N GLU A 89 6.50 4.45 11.45
CA GLU A 89 5.68 5.56 11.92
C GLU A 89 4.42 5.76 11.09
N PRO A 90 3.40 6.41 11.65
CA PRO A 90 2.22 6.77 10.86
C PRO A 90 2.58 7.76 9.75
N VAL A 91 1.76 7.77 8.70
CA VAL A 91 1.86 8.80 7.67
C VAL A 91 1.24 10.08 8.24
N ALA A 92 2.04 11.13 8.37
CA ALA A 92 1.59 12.36 8.98
C ALA A 92 0.48 13.02 8.17
N ASP A 93 -0.47 13.65 8.86
CA ASP A 93 -1.60 14.30 8.19
C ASP A 93 -1.14 15.40 7.22
N ASP A 94 -0.13 16.17 7.58
CA ASP A 94 0.35 17.23 6.71
C ASP A 94 0.96 16.70 5.41
N ILE A 95 1.54 15.50 5.46
CA ILE A 95 2.02 14.84 4.24
C ILE A 95 0.83 14.34 3.42
N TYR A 96 -0.07 13.62 4.08
CA TYR A 96 -1.21 13.01 3.41
C TYR A 96 -2.12 14.06 2.77
N ASP A 97 -2.35 15.17 3.44
CA ASP A 97 -3.30 16.18 2.99
C ASP A 97 -2.83 16.95 1.76
N LYS A 98 -1.57 16.77 1.37
CA LYS A 98 -1.09 17.35 0.12
C LYS A 98 -1.61 16.61 -1.11
N PHE A 99 -2.10 15.40 -0.92
CA PHE A 99 -2.55 14.57 -2.04
C PHE A 99 -4.03 14.83 -2.31
N LYS A 100 -4.35 15.03 -3.56
CA LYS A 100 -5.71 15.32 -3.99
C LYS A 100 -6.18 14.30 -4.99
#